data_08d6acaa69ccd00e2d895d740937d8b9
#
_entry.id   08d6acaa69ccd00e2d895d740937d8b9
#
_cell.length_a   1.000
_cell.length_b   1.000
_cell.length_c   1.000
_cell.angle_alpha   90.00
_cell.angle_beta   90.00
_cell.angle_gamma   90.00
#
_symmetry.space_group_name_H-M   'P 1'
#
loop_
_entity.id
_entity.type
_entity.pdbx_description
1 polymer ?
#
loop_
_entity_poly.entity_id
_entity_poly.type
_entity_poly.pdbx_seq_one_letter_code
_entity_poly.pdbx_strand_id
1 'polypeptide(L)'
;MKTAQAKAVAVGGVFAAMAVVIQGLGGLVPVATFVLPVLCMFLECVVLRNCGKRLTWAWFGAVAILGLLVCPDKESAMLFLLLGYYPIIKPSLDRLPLSWLWKLLLFQCVVAVAYLILIYLLGMEQLIQEYMGLGLWFFGAMLLMGNVTFLLLDKALDRFLKISRTGKTRKF
;
A
#
# COMPACT_ATOMS: atom_id res chain seq x y z
N MET A 1 -5.31 -31.50 4.84
CA MET A 1 -5.22 -30.27 4.00
C MET A 1 -6.28 -29.23 4.37
N LYS A 2 -7.55 -29.60 4.63
CA LYS A 2 -8.64 -28.65 4.99
C LYS A 2 -8.37 -27.82 6.27
N THR A 3 -7.79 -28.42 7.31
CA THR A 3 -7.48 -27.73 8.58
C THR A 3 -6.41 -26.64 8.45
N ALA A 4 -5.38 -26.85 7.62
CA ALA A 4 -4.34 -25.85 7.38
C ALA A 4 -4.88 -24.63 6.61
N GLN A 5 -5.76 -24.86 5.64
CA GLN A 5 -6.44 -23.79 4.91
C GLN A 5 -7.39 -23.00 5.80
N ALA A 6 -8.19 -23.68 6.63
CA ALA A 6 -9.08 -23.02 7.60
C ALA A 6 -8.29 -22.12 8.57
N LYS A 7 -7.15 -22.61 9.08
CA LYS A 7 -6.26 -21.82 9.94
C LYS A 7 -5.69 -20.60 9.23
N ALA A 8 -5.28 -20.72 7.95
CA ALA A 8 -4.77 -19.60 7.17
C ALA A 8 -5.85 -18.55 6.92
N VAL A 9 -7.08 -18.96 6.63
CA VAL A 9 -8.23 -18.04 6.44
C VAL A 9 -8.58 -17.34 7.75
N ALA A 10 -8.60 -18.05 8.88
CA ALA A 10 -8.87 -17.45 10.19
C ALA A 10 -7.81 -16.40 10.56
N VAL A 11 -6.52 -16.72 10.37
CA VAL A 11 -5.42 -15.75 10.58
C VAL A 11 -5.56 -14.56 9.65
N GLY A 12 -5.85 -14.80 8.36
CA GLY A 12 -6.10 -13.73 7.39
C GLY A 12 -7.23 -12.81 7.82
N GLY A 13 -8.35 -13.37 8.33
CA GLY A 13 -9.50 -12.60 8.83
C GLY A 13 -9.15 -11.70 10.02
N VAL A 14 -8.37 -12.20 10.98
CA VAL A 14 -7.91 -11.39 12.12
C VAL A 14 -7.04 -10.22 11.66
N PHE A 15 -6.09 -10.46 10.75
CA PHE A 15 -5.26 -9.39 10.19
C PHE A 15 -6.06 -8.41 9.33
N ALA A 16 -7.14 -8.86 8.64
CA ALA A 16 -8.02 -7.97 7.90
C ALA A 16 -8.79 -7.04 8.85
N ALA A 17 -9.34 -7.58 9.92
CA ALA A 17 -10.00 -6.78 10.95
C ALA A 17 -9.05 -5.74 11.56
N MET A 18 -7.82 -6.15 11.91
CA MET A 18 -6.79 -5.22 12.39
C MET A 18 -6.50 -4.10 11.37
N ALA A 19 -6.34 -4.44 10.10
CA ALA A 19 -6.05 -3.46 9.06
C ALA A 19 -7.19 -2.43 8.90
N VAL A 20 -8.44 -2.89 8.92
CA VAL A 20 -9.62 -2.00 8.85
C VAL A 20 -9.70 -1.09 10.08
N VAL A 21 -9.44 -1.63 11.29
CA VAL A 21 -9.39 -0.81 12.51
C VAL A 21 -8.29 0.23 12.43
N ILE A 22 -7.10 -0.15 11.99
CA ILE A 22 -5.96 0.78 11.81
C ILE A 22 -6.35 1.89 10.82
N GLN A 23 -6.91 1.56 9.67
CA GLN A 23 -7.38 2.56 8.71
C GLN A 23 -8.48 3.46 9.29
N GLY A 24 -9.38 2.89 10.12
CA GLY A 24 -10.43 3.65 10.81
C GLY A 24 -9.90 4.74 11.75
N LEU A 25 -8.70 4.58 12.29
CA LEU A 25 -8.04 5.58 13.13
C LEU A 25 -7.52 6.79 12.31
N GLY A 26 -7.51 6.73 10.98
CA GLY A 26 -6.97 7.79 10.10
C GLY A 26 -7.65 9.14 10.27
N GLY A 27 -8.94 9.16 10.57
CA GLY A 27 -9.68 10.41 10.80
C GLY A 27 -9.32 11.16 12.09
N LEU A 28 -8.53 10.55 13.00
CA LEU A 28 -8.18 11.15 14.28
C LEU A 28 -6.91 11.99 14.23
N VAL A 29 -5.98 11.69 13.33
CA VAL A 29 -4.67 12.36 13.27
C VAL A 29 -4.31 12.68 11.81
N PRO A 30 -4.10 13.96 11.44
CA PRO A 30 -3.85 14.35 10.05
C PRO A 30 -2.62 13.68 9.41
N VAL A 31 -1.57 13.41 10.19
CA VAL A 31 -0.35 12.73 9.70
C VAL A 31 -0.59 11.23 9.46
N ALA A 32 -1.64 10.67 10.05
CA ALA A 32 -1.95 9.25 9.96
C ALA A 32 -2.39 8.82 8.54
N THR A 33 -2.92 9.72 7.74
CA THR A 33 -3.37 9.47 6.35
C THR A 33 -2.32 8.75 5.50
N PHE A 34 -1.04 9.08 5.66
CA PHE A 34 0.07 8.45 4.92
C PHE A 34 0.67 7.24 5.65
N VAL A 35 0.68 7.27 6.98
CA VAL A 35 1.32 6.23 7.81
C VAL A 35 0.47 4.96 7.86
N LEU A 36 -0.85 5.10 7.94
CA LEU A 36 -1.75 3.96 8.10
C LEU A 36 -1.78 3.00 6.90
N PRO A 37 -1.83 3.47 5.64
CA PRO A 37 -1.68 2.59 4.49
C PRO A 37 -0.36 1.81 4.51
N VAL A 38 0.73 2.44 4.93
CA VAL A 38 2.04 1.77 5.06
C VAL A 38 2.00 0.69 6.14
N LEU A 39 1.39 0.94 7.30
CA LEU A 39 1.20 -0.09 8.33
C LEU A 39 0.36 -1.26 7.81
N CYS A 40 -0.70 -0.99 7.06
CA CYS A 40 -1.51 -2.04 6.42
C CYS A 40 -0.69 -2.86 5.41
N MET A 41 0.22 -2.24 4.66
CA MET A 41 1.15 -2.97 3.77
C MET A 41 2.10 -3.90 4.55
N PHE A 42 2.55 -3.51 5.75
CA PHE A 42 3.33 -4.42 6.61
C PHE A 42 2.50 -5.60 7.10
N LEU A 43 1.23 -5.38 7.49
CA LEU A 43 0.32 -6.47 7.83
C LEU A 43 0.10 -7.40 6.64
N GLU A 44 -0.06 -6.85 5.44
CA GLU A 44 -0.18 -7.61 4.21
C GLU A 44 1.04 -8.49 3.94
N CYS A 45 2.26 -8.00 4.20
CA CYS A 45 3.49 -8.82 4.12
C CYS A 45 3.44 -10.02 5.07
N VAL A 46 2.87 -9.85 6.27
CA VAL A 46 2.69 -10.95 7.23
C VAL A 46 1.68 -11.97 6.70
N VAL A 47 0.57 -11.50 6.14
CA VAL A 47 -0.45 -12.36 5.52
C VAL A 47 0.13 -13.08 4.31
N LEU A 48 0.86 -12.40 3.43
CA LEU A 48 1.52 -12.98 2.25
C LEU A 48 2.43 -14.14 2.63
N ARG A 49 3.14 -13.99 3.73
CA ARG A 49 4.06 -15.02 4.22
C ARG A 49 3.36 -16.24 4.82
N ASN A 50 2.29 -16.02 5.58
CA ASN A 50 1.61 -17.08 6.33
C ASN A 50 0.51 -17.77 5.50
N CYS A 51 -0.16 -17.04 4.64
CA CYS A 51 -1.36 -17.49 3.93
C CYS A 51 -1.12 -17.73 2.42
N GLY A 52 -0.02 -17.19 1.86
CA GLY A 52 0.34 -17.34 0.46
C GLY A 52 -0.36 -16.34 -0.47
N LYS A 53 0.16 -16.24 -1.70
CA LYS A 53 -0.17 -15.18 -2.66
C LYS A 53 -1.68 -15.08 -3.00
N ARG A 54 -2.36 -16.23 -3.18
CA ARG A 54 -3.79 -16.23 -3.55
C ARG A 54 -4.68 -15.63 -2.46
N LEU A 55 -4.45 -16.03 -1.22
CA LEU A 55 -5.24 -15.54 -0.09
C LEU A 55 -4.93 -14.07 0.19
N THR A 56 -3.69 -13.63 -0.02
CA THR A 56 -3.31 -12.21 0.16
C THR A 56 -3.99 -11.30 -0.85
N TRP A 57 -4.19 -11.73 -2.10
CA TRP A 57 -4.98 -10.96 -3.06
C TRP A 57 -6.43 -10.78 -2.61
N ALA A 58 -7.06 -11.86 -2.12
CA ALA A 58 -8.41 -11.77 -1.57
C ALA A 58 -8.46 -10.88 -0.31
N TRP A 59 -7.44 -10.98 0.53
CA TRP A 59 -7.27 -10.14 1.72
C TRP A 59 -7.14 -8.65 1.35
N PHE A 60 -6.26 -8.33 0.41
CA PHE A 60 -6.09 -6.97 -0.11
C PHE A 60 -7.41 -6.39 -0.63
N GLY A 61 -8.12 -7.13 -1.50
CA GLY A 61 -9.41 -6.70 -2.03
C GLY A 61 -10.45 -6.45 -0.93
N ALA A 62 -10.54 -7.35 0.06
CA ALA A 62 -11.46 -7.20 1.18
C ALA A 62 -11.14 -5.97 2.04
N VAL A 63 -9.86 -5.78 2.40
CA VAL A 63 -9.42 -4.62 3.22
C VAL A 63 -9.58 -3.31 2.47
N ALA A 64 -9.27 -3.28 1.16
CA ALA A 64 -9.44 -2.08 0.33
C ALA A 64 -10.92 -1.67 0.22
N ILE A 65 -11.82 -2.62 -0.05
CA ILE A 65 -13.27 -2.35 -0.14
C ILE A 65 -13.82 -1.91 1.22
N LEU A 66 -13.49 -2.64 2.29
CA LEU A 66 -13.94 -2.29 3.64
C LEU A 66 -13.37 -0.94 4.09
N GLY A 67 -12.12 -0.65 3.77
CA GLY A 67 -11.49 0.65 4.02
C GLY A 67 -12.26 1.79 3.34
N LEU A 68 -12.58 1.66 2.06
CA LEU A 68 -13.36 2.66 1.34
C LEU A 68 -14.76 2.87 1.90
N LEU A 69 -15.40 1.82 2.41
CA LEU A 69 -16.77 1.90 2.94
C LEU A 69 -16.81 2.43 4.37
N VAL A 70 -15.93 1.94 5.23
CA VAL A 70 -16.01 2.14 6.70
C VAL A 70 -15.12 3.28 7.19
N CYS A 71 -13.95 3.52 6.55
CA CYS A 71 -13.01 4.50 7.06
C CYS A 71 -13.49 5.94 6.83
N PRO A 72 -13.38 6.82 7.85
CA PRO A 72 -13.72 8.23 7.72
C PRO A 72 -12.73 8.96 6.80
N ASP A 73 -11.45 8.58 6.84
CA ASP A 73 -10.40 9.10 5.98
C ASP A 73 -10.37 8.37 4.63
N LYS A 74 -11.04 8.94 3.64
CA LYS A 74 -11.11 8.39 2.27
C LYS A 74 -9.79 8.47 1.53
N GLU A 75 -8.94 9.45 1.86
CA GLU A 75 -7.62 9.60 1.24
C GLU A 75 -6.70 8.43 1.64
N SER A 76 -6.66 8.08 2.92
CA SER A 76 -5.90 6.92 3.41
C SER A 76 -6.38 5.62 2.77
N ALA A 77 -7.70 5.42 2.66
CA ALA A 77 -8.29 4.24 2.04
C ALA A 77 -7.94 4.16 0.54
N MET A 78 -7.98 5.29 -0.18
CA MET A 78 -7.58 5.38 -1.59
C MET A 78 -6.09 5.12 -1.78
N LEU A 79 -5.23 5.67 -0.92
CA LEU A 79 -3.79 5.40 -0.96
C LEU A 79 -3.51 3.90 -0.75
N PHE A 80 -4.22 3.24 0.16
CA PHE A 80 -4.09 1.81 0.34
C PHE A 80 -4.59 1.03 -0.88
N LEU A 81 -5.71 1.41 -1.48
CA LEU A 81 -6.22 0.79 -2.71
C LEU A 81 -5.20 0.88 -3.86
N LEU A 82 -4.55 2.03 -4.02
CA LEU A 82 -3.63 2.31 -5.13
C LEU A 82 -2.22 1.72 -4.92
N LEU A 83 -1.74 1.65 -3.68
CA LEU A 83 -0.38 1.21 -3.36
C LEU A 83 -0.33 -0.13 -2.61
N GLY A 84 -1.42 -0.53 -1.98
CA GLY A 84 -1.45 -1.71 -1.09
C GLY A 84 -1.13 -3.02 -1.78
N TYR A 85 -1.40 -3.19 -3.07
CA TYR A 85 -1.04 -4.40 -3.82
C TYR A 85 0.47 -4.54 -4.07
N TYR A 86 1.27 -3.49 -3.81
CA TYR A 86 2.70 -3.49 -4.09
C TYR A 86 3.47 -4.62 -3.40
N PRO A 87 3.27 -4.96 -2.11
CA PRO A 87 3.95 -6.07 -1.46
C PRO A 87 3.73 -7.43 -2.15
N ILE A 88 2.56 -7.64 -2.78
CA ILE A 88 2.24 -8.91 -3.46
C ILE A 88 3.00 -9.05 -4.78
N ILE A 89 3.17 -7.96 -5.53
CA ILE A 89 3.83 -7.96 -6.83
C ILE A 89 5.35 -7.74 -6.73
N LYS A 90 5.82 -7.12 -5.65
CA LYS A 90 7.24 -6.83 -5.42
C LYS A 90 8.17 -8.02 -5.66
N PRO A 91 7.91 -9.26 -5.16
CA PRO A 91 8.78 -10.41 -5.42
C PRO A 91 8.87 -10.80 -6.89
N SER A 92 7.88 -10.42 -7.69
CA SER A 92 7.87 -10.64 -9.15
C SER A 92 8.66 -9.56 -9.88
N LEU A 93 8.54 -8.30 -9.44
CA LEU A 93 9.33 -7.18 -9.97
C LEU A 93 10.83 -7.33 -9.68
N ASP A 94 11.19 -7.85 -8.50
CA ASP A 94 12.59 -8.05 -8.10
C ASP A 94 13.33 -9.07 -8.99
N ARG A 95 12.59 -9.91 -9.72
CA ARG A 95 13.16 -10.89 -10.66
C ARG A 95 13.44 -10.32 -12.05
N LEU A 96 12.93 -9.15 -12.38
CA LEU A 96 13.10 -8.53 -13.68
C LEU A 96 14.47 -7.84 -13.79
N PRO A 97 15.11 -7.87 -14.97
CA PRO A 97 16.28 -7.03 -15.22
C PRO A 97 15.86 -5.57 -15.09
N LEU A 98 16.72 -4.75 -14.49
CA LEU A 98 16.41 -3.35 -14.15
C LEU A 98 15.17 -3.18 -13.24
N SER A 99 15.03 -4.02 -12.23
CA SER A 99 13.90 -3.99 -11.27
C SER A 99 13.61 -2.59 -10.69
N TRP A 100 14.65 -1.77 -10.52
CA TRP A 100 14.53 -0.39 -10.05
C TRP A 100 13.70 0.50 -11.00
N LEU A 101 13.94 0.40 -12.31
CA LEU A 101 13.20 1.16 -13.33
C LEU A 101 11.73 0.76 -13.38
N TRP A 102 11.44 -0.55 -13.33
CA TRP A 102 10.08 -1.06 -13.31
C TRP A 102 9.29 -0.63 -12.08
N LYS A 103 9.94 -0.56 -10.92
CA LYS A 103 9.33 -0.06 -9.67
C LYS A 103 8.99 1.42 -9.76
N LEU A 104 9.91 2.25 -10.28
CA LEU A 104 9.66 3.67 -10.50
C LEU A 104 8.54 3.91 -11.52
N LEU A 105 8.56 3.19 -12.65
CA LEU A 105 7.53 3.30 -13.68
C LEU A 105 6.16 2.93 -13.13
N LEU A 106 6.07 1.84 -12.35
CA LEU A 106 4.84 1.44 -11.68
C LEU A 106 4.36 2.54 -10.73
N PHE A 107 5.24 3.12 -9.93
CA PHE A 107 4.88 4.21 -9.02
C PHE A 107 4.37 5.43 -9.79
N GLN A 108 5.00 5.83 -10.90
CA GLN A 108 4.54 6.94 -11.74
C GLN A 108 3.17 6.64 -12.37
N CYS A 109 2.91 5.41 -12.82
CA CYS A 109 1.58 5.02 -13.30
C CYS A 109 0.54 5.13 -12.19
N VAL A 110 0.85 4.69 -10.97
CA VAL A 110 -0.06 4.78 -9.82
C VAL A 110 -0.36 6.24 -9.48
N VAL A 111 0.66 7.10 -9.46
CA VAL A 111 0.50 8.53 -9.22
C VAL A 111 -0.37 9.16 -10.31
N ALA A 112 -0.12 8.85 -11.58
CA ALA A 112 -0.94 9.36 -12.70
C ALA A 112 -2.41 8.92 -12.57
N VAL A 113 -2.67 7.65 -12.24
CA VAL A 113 -4.04 7.15 -12.01
C VAL A 113 -4.68 7.82 -10.80
N ALA A 114 -3.94 8.05 -9.72
CA ALA A 114 -4.43 8.76 -8.54
C ALA A 114 -4.87 10.19 -8.90
N TYR A 115 -4.06 10.93 -9.66
CA TYR A 115 -4.42 12.26 -10.13
C TYR A 115 -5.63 12.26 -11.07
N LEU A 116 -5.73 11.27 -11.98
CA LEU A 116 -6.91 11.14 -12.85
C LEU A 116 -8.18 10.92 -12.03
N ILE A 117 -8.13 10.05 -11.03
CA ILE A 117 -9.27 9.81 -10.14
C ILE A 117 -9.63 11.08 -9.37
N LEU A 118 -8.64 11.81 -8.85
CA LEU A 118 -8.83 13.04 -8.10
C LEU A 118 -9.53 14.11 -8.95
N ILE A 119 -9.09 14.28 -10.19
CA ILE A 119 -9.63 15.26 -11.13
C ILE A 119 -11.04 14.88 -11.58
N TYR A 120 -11.24 13.64 -12.06
CA TYR A 120 -12.50 13.26 -12.68
C TYR A 120 -13.59 12.83 -11.70
N LEU A 121 -13.23 12.24 -10.57
CA LEU A 121 -14.20 11.71 -9.61
C LEU A 121 -14.55 12.71 -8.51
N LEU A 122 -13.57 13.47 -8.03
CA LEU A 122 -13.76 14.42 -6.92
C LEU A 122 -13.99 15.86 -7.39
N GLY A 123 -13.88 16.12 -8.71
CA GLY A 123 -14.15 17.46 -9.26
C GLY A 123 -13.30 18.57 -8.67
N MET A 124 -12.12 18.24 -8.16
CA MET A 124 -11.23 19.20 -7.49
C MET A 124 -10.42 20.01 -8.52
N GLU A 125 -11.10 20.63 -9.49
CA GLU A 125 -10.47 21.53 -10.47
C GLU A 125 -9.74 22.71 -9.78
N GLN A 126 -10.19 23.09 -8.59
CA GLN A 126 -9.56 24.12 -7.78
C GLN A 126 -8.12 23.79 -7.39
N LEU A 127 -7.83 22.51 -7.10
CA LEU A 127 -6.45 22.07 -6.82
C LEU A 127 -5.54 22.24 -8.03
N ILE A 128 -6.05 22.01 -9.24
CA ILE A 128 -5.25 22.17 -10.46
C ILE A 128 -4.86 23.64 -10.65
N GLN A 129 -5.79 24.57 -10.40
CA GLN A 129 -5.51 26.01 -10.51
C GLN A 129 -4.52 26.49 -9.44
N GLU A 130 -4.63 25.95 -8.22
CA GLU A 130 -3.71 26.25 -7.13
C GLU A 130 -2.30 25.69 -7.41
N TYR A 131 -2.20 24.46 -7.94
CA TYR A 131 -0.93 23.85 -8.33
C TYR A 131 -0.31 24.48 -9.58
N MET A 132 -1.10 24.93 -10.56
CA MET A 132 -0.59 25.69 -11.71
C MET A 132 -0.03 27.05 -11.32
N GLY A 133 -0.57 27.68 -10.26
CA GLY A 133 -0.05 28.92 -9.69
C GLY A 133 1.32 28.78 -9.00
N LEU A 134 1.67 27.59 -8.50
CA LEU A 134 2.92 27.34 -7.78
C LEU A 134 4.14 27.04 -8.68
N GLY A 135 3.93 26.87 -9.98
CA GLY A 135 4.98 26.73 -10.99
C GLY A 135 5.55 25.30 -11.13
N LEU A 136 6.17 25.06 -12.29
CA LEU A 136 6.71 23.76 -12.71
C LEU A 136 7.75 23.16 -11.73
N TRP A 137 8.49 24.03 -11.04
CA TRP A 137 9.50 23.63 -10.05
C TRP A 137 8.90 22.96 -8.81
N PHE A 138 7.76 23.44 -8.35
CA PHE A 138 7.05 22.84 -7.21
C PHE A 138 6.55 21.44 -7.54
N PHE A 139 6.03 21.27 -8.77
CA PHE A 139 5.57 19.97 -9.27
C PHE A 139 6.73 18.96 -9.36
N GLY A 140 7.88 19.41 -9.86
CA GLY A 140 9.11 18.59 -9.89
C GLY A 140 9.59 18.20 -8.50
N ALA A 141 9.60 19.12 -7.55
CA ALA A 141 9.97 18.86 -6.17
C ALA A 141 9.02 17.84 -5.49
N MET A 142 7.72 17.97 -5.73
CA MET A 142 6.71 17.05 -5.18
C MET A 142 6.84 15.63 -5.75
N LEU A 143 7.07 15.51 -7.06
CA LEU A 143 7.36 14.22 -7.70
C LEU A 143 8.64 13.59 -7.17
N LEU A 144 9.68 14.39 -6.97
CA LEU A 144 10.96 13.92 -6.43
C LEU A 144 10.79 13.41 -5.00
N MET A 145 10.08 14.17 -4.16
CA MET A 145 9.76 13.74 -2.78
C MET A 145 8.95 12.44 -2.76
N GLY A 146 7.95 12.31 -3.63
CA GLY A 146 7.15 11.09 -3.76
C GLY A 146 8.01 9.88 -4.17
N ASN A 147 8.92 10.04 -5.12
CA ASN A 147 9.85 9.00 -5.55
C ASN A 147 10.80 8.57 -4.43
N VAL A 148 11.35 9.53 -3.66
CA VAL A 148 12.22 9.24 -2.51
C VAL A 148 11.45 8.47 -1.44
N THR A 149 10.23 8.88 -1.13
CA THR A 149 9.35 8.20 -0.17
C THR A 149 9.04 6.76 -0.62
N PHE A 150 8.76 6.57 -1.91
CA PHE A 150 8.52 5.23 -2.47
C PHE A 150 9.76 4.33 -2.38
N LEU A 151 10.95 4.85 -2.67
CA LEU A 151 12.21 4.11 -2.54
C LEU A 151 12.51 3.74 -1.09
N LEU A 152 12.20 4.62 -0.14
CA LEU A 152 12.32 4.33 1.28
C LEU A 152 11.34 3.23 1.71
N LEU A 153 10.10 3.30 1.24
CA LEU A 153 9.10 2.26 1.46
C LEU A 153 9.55 0.92 0.88
N ASP A 154 10.08 0.90 -0.34
CA ASP A 154 10.59 -0.33 -0.97
C ASP A 154 11.71 -0.97 -0.15
N LYS A 155 12.68 -0.17 0.33
CA LYS A 155 13.75 -0.65 1.22
C LYS A 155 13.23 -1.12 2.58
N ALA A 156 12.23 -0.43 3.15
CA ALA A 156 11.63 -0.83 4.41
C ALA A 156 10.93 -2.20 4.28
N LEU A 157 10.16 -2.40 3.22
CA LEU A 157 9.52 -3.68 2.91
C LEU A 157 10.55 -4.81 2.68
N ASP A 158 11.67 -4.51 2.01
CA ASP A 158 12.76 -5.48 1.83
C ASP A 158 13.36 -5.93 3.17
N ARG A 159 13.66 -4.97 4.03
CA ARG A 159 14.20 -5.27 5.37
C ARG A 159 13.20 -6.09 6.18
N PHE A 160 11.94 -5.70 6.16
CA PHE A 160 10.88 -6.43 6.87
C PHE A 160 10.75 -7.87 6.37
N LEU A 161 10.72 -8.09 5.06
CA LEU A 161 10.63 -9.42 4.46
C LEU A 161 11.88 -10.27 4.77
N LYS A 162 13.08 -9.68 4.80
CA LYS A 162 14.33 -10.38 5.16
C LYS A 162 14.34 -10.78 6.63
N ILE A 163 14.06 -9.88 7.55
CA ILE A 163 14.00 -10.15 9.01
C ILE A 163 12.98 -11.25 9.28
N SER A 164 11.82 -11.14 8.64
CA SER A 164 10.76 -12.11 8.74
C SER A 164 11.16 -13.52 8.22
N ARG A 165 12.07 -13.62 7.23
CA ARG A 165 12.63 -14.90 6.74
C ARG A 165 13.59 -15.53 7.76
N THR A 166 14.46 -14.75 8.35
CA THR A 166 15.48 -15.21 9.29
C THR A 166 14.88 -15.75 10.61
N GLY A 167 13.77 -15.18 11.06
CA GLY A 167 13.06 -15.65 12.26
C GLY A 167 12.43 -17.05 12.13
N LYS A 168 12.22 -17.57 10.92
CA LYS A 168 11.66 -18.91 10.70
C LYS A 168 12.71 -20.02 10.74
N THR A 169 13.99 -19.70 10.48
CA THR A 169 15.10 -20.67 10.53
C THR A 169 15.64 -20.90 11.94
N ARG A 170 15.23 -20.10 12.92
CA ARG A 170 15.66 -20.24 14.34
C ARG A 170 14.73 -21.08 15.21
N LYS A 171 13.67 -21.67 14.66
CA LYS A 171 12.69 -22.48 15.41
C LYS A 171 12.74 -23.97 15.02
N PHE A 172 13.96 -24.52 14.85
CA PHE A 172 14.19 -25.97 14.88
C PHE A 172 15.43 -26.26 15.71
#